data_ebbb542160eee791b4388e28960f10dc
#
_entry.id   ebbb542160eee791b4388e28960f10dc
#
_cell.length_a   1.000
_cell.length_b   1.000
_cell.length_c   1.000
_cell.angle_alpha   90.00
_cell.angle_beta   90.00
_cell.angle_gamma   90.00
#
_symmetry.space_group_name_H-M   'P 1'
#
loop_
_entity.id
_entity.type
_entity.pdbx_description
1 polymer ?
#
loop_
_entity_poly.entity_id
_entity_poly.type
_entity_poly.pdbx_seq_one_letter_code
_entity_poly.pdbx_strand_id
1 'polypeptide(L)'
;MDMNEYTLGEGKLIYIPRWADDPAMLMSEARKMPFTPEDVFLYGKKNTIERQTVDFGVAYAYNKTAKPSVEWHPLALHIKQLLERQTGRPFVQCACNWYVSPTAYIGAHCDKNTPINGVSTPPNLIVSLSLGATRKMVLRPIRPGQEGRGANSLATMADANREKDAIILDLEPGSLVLFDGVLNHTWKHAIPKDSTAVGDRISLTFREFK
;
A
#
# COMPACT_ATOMS: atom_id res chain seq x y z
N MET A 1 -14.31 -2.76 18.23
CA MET A 1 -13.95 -2.37 16.85
C MET A 1 -14.27 -3.57 15.98
N ASP A 2 -15.08 -3.40 14.93
CA ASP A 2 -15.36 -4.49 13.99
C ASP A 2 -14.07 -4.83 13.25
N MET A 3 -13.73 -6.11 13.23
CA MET A 3 -12.47 -6.58 12.64
C MET A 3 -12.75 -7.87 11.87
N ASN A 4 -12.33 -7.91 10.61
CA ASN A 4 -12.43 -9.09 9.76
C ASN A 4 -11.03 -9.70 9.57
N GLU A 5 -10.88 -10.95 9.97
CA GLU A 5 -9.63 -11.71 9.81
C GLU A 5 -9.77 -12.72 8.67
N TYR A 6 -8.76 -12.78 7.81
CA TYR A 6 -8.66 -13.70 6.68
C TYR A 6 -7.37 -14.52 6.83
N THR A 7 -7.48 -15.83 6.78
CA THR A 7 -6.33 -16.74 6.68
C THR A 7 -6.17 -17.15 5.22
N LEU A 8 -5.05 -16.80 4.62
CA LEU A 8 -4.76 -16.95 3.19
C LEU A 8 -3.51 -17.83 3.01
N GLY A 9 -3.71 -19.14 2.95
CA GLY A 9 -2.62 -20.10 3.10
C GLY A 9 -2.03 -20.03 4.50
N GLU A 10 -0.73 -19.79 4.60
CA GLU A 10 -0.03 -19.58 5.89
C GLU A 10 -0.01 -18.11 6.33
N GLY A 11 -0.41 -17.19 5.46
CA GLY A 11 -0.42 -15.76 5.73
C GLY A 11 -1.73 -15.27 6.35
N LYS A 12 -1.67 -14.14 7.04
CA LYS A 12 -2.81 -13.51 7.69
C LYS A 12 -3.02 -12.09 7.20
N LEU A 13 -4.31 -11.74 7.01
CA LEU A 13 -4.76 -10.39 6.71
C LEU A 13 -5.87 -10.02 7.71
N ILE A 14 -5.79 -8.80 8.24
CA ILE A 14 -6.82 -8.21 9.11
C ILE A 14 -7.32 -6.94 8.42
N TYR A 15 -8.62 -6.80 8.31
CA TYR A 15 -9.28 -5.59 7.84
C TYR A 15 -10.13 -4.97 8.95
N ILE A 16 -9.90 -3.70 9.23
CA ILE A 16 -10.62 -2.91 10.23
C ILE A 16 -11.31 -1.74 9.51
N PRO A 17 -12.63 -1.81 9.26
CA PRO A 17 -13.33 -0.87 8.37
C PRO A 17 -13.40 0.57 8.90
N ARG A 18 -13.45 0.78 10.18
CA ARG A 18 -13.61 2.10 10.83
C ARG A 18 -12.61 2.27 11.97
N TRP A 19 -11.33 2.28 11.59
CA TRP A 19 -10.26 2.47 12.57
C TRP A 19 -10.09 3.96 12.95
N ALA A 20 -10.19 4.87 11.99
CA ALA A 20 -10.04 6.30 12.21
C ALA A 20 -11.41 6.95 12.49
N ASP A 21 -11.49 7.76 13.55
CA ASP A 21 -12.72 8.44 13.96
C ASP A 21 -13.12 9.57 13.00
N ASP A 22 -12.13 10.33 12.50
CA ASP A 22 -12.34 11.43 11.54
C ASP A 22 -11.44 11.29 10.31
N PRO A 23 -11.81 10.41 9.37
CA PRO A 23 -11.03 10.20 8.15
C PRO A 23 -11.01 11.42 7.22
N ALA A 24 -11.99 12.32 7.32
CA ALA A 24 -12.05 13.52 6.49
C ALA A 24 -11.00 14.55 6.92
N MET A 25 -10.85 14.76 8.22
CA MET A 25 -9.80 15.62 8.79
C MET A 25 -8.42 15.03 8.45
N LEU A 26 -8.22 13.72 8.64
CA LEU A 26 -6.96 13.07 8.29
C LEU A 26 -6.63 13.19 6.79
N MET A 27 -7.62 13.09 5.90
CA MET A 27 -7.44 13.29 4.46
C MET A 27 -7.00 14.72 4.13
N SER A 28 -7.62 15.72 4.78
CA SER A 28 -7.25 17.13 4.61
C SER A 28 -5.79 17.38 5.00
N GLU A 29 -5.34 16.81 6.12
CA GLU A 29 -3.94 16.91 6.55
C GLU A 29 -2.99 16.10 5.64
N ALA A 30 -3.39 14.91 5.20
CA ALA A 30 -2.57 14.09 4.32
C ALA A 30 -2.28 14.76 2.98
N ARG A 31 -3.22 15.53 2.42
CA ARG A 31 -3.02 16.30 1.18
C ARG A 31 -1.93 17.36 1.27
N LYS A 32 -1.51 17.77 2.48
CA LYS A 32 -0.43 18.74 2.69
C LYS A 32 0.97 18.11 2.64
N MET A 33 1.06 16.78 2.57
CA MET A 33 2.33 16.08 2.44
C MET A 33 3.02 16.42 1.11
N PRO A 34 4.37 16.40 1.05
CA PRO A 34 5.13 16.78 -0.16
C PRO A 34 5.13 15.68 -1.21
N PHE A 35 3.96 15.33 -1.72
CA PHE A 35 3.82 14.36 -2.78
C PHE A 35 4.49 14.80 -4.07
N THR A 36 5.12 13.86 -4.76
CA THR A 36 5.71 14.06 -6.08
C THR A 36 5.18 13.03 -7.07
N PRO A 37 4.99 13.39 -8.36
CA PRO A 37 4.67 12.42 -9.39
C PRO A 37 5.68 11.27 -9.42
N GLU A 38 5.22 10.07 -9.68
CA GLU A 38 6.09 8.91 -9.80
C GLU A 38 6.47 8.66 -11.27
N ASP A 39 7.77 8.54 -11.52
CA ASP A 39 8.28 8.14 -12.81
C ASP A 39 8.54 6.62 -12.84
N VAL A 40 8.02 5.95 -13.84
CA VAL A 40 8.26 4.54 -14.09
C VAL A 40 8.95 4.33 -15.42
N PHE A 41 9.91 3.42 -15.46
CA PHE A 41 10.58 3.05 -16.71
C PHE A 41 9.90 1.80 -17.29
N LEU A 42 9.24 1.97 -18.43
CA LEU A 42 8.62 0.89 -19.18
C LEU A 42 9.30 0.79 -20.57
N TYR A 43 9.83 -0.38 -20.88
CA TYR A 43 10.53 -0.63 -22.16
C TYR A 43 11.63 0.40 -22.47
N GLY A 44 12.38 0.82 -21.45
CA GLY A 44 13.45 1.82 -21.60
C GLY A 44 12.99 3.28 -21.72
N LYS A 45 11.69 3.53 -21.69
CA LYS A 45 11.12 4.89 -21.73
C LYS A 45 10.63 5.32 -20.35
N LYS A 46 10.92 6.56 -19.99
CA LYS A 46 10.41 7.20 -18.79
C LYS A 46 8.93 7.58 -19.03
N ASN A 47 8.07 7.14 -18.11
CA ASN A 47 6.65 7.49 -18.11
C ASN A 47 6.30 8.04 -16.73
N THR A 48 5.70 9.21 -16.68
CA THR A 48 5.14 9.75 -15.43
C THR A 48 3.73 9.20 -15.27
N ILE A 49 3.46 8.59 -14.12
CA ILE A 49 2.14 8.05 -13.81
C ILE A 49 1.34 9.03 -12.95
N GLU A 50 0.01 8.91 -12.99
CA GLU A 50 -0.88 9.81 -12.26
C GLU A 50 -0.77 9.68 -10.73
N ARG A 51 -0.35 8.50 -10.24
CA ARG A 51 -0.14 8.29 -8.82
C ARG A 51 1.07 9.10 -8.33
N GLN A 52 0.87 9.85 -7.25
CA GLN A 52 1.93 10.60 -6.58
C GLN A 52 2.39 9.88 -5.32
N THR A 53 3.64 10.06 -4.92
CA THR A 53 4.21 9.35 -3.77
C THR A 53 5.06 10.25 -2.90
N VAL A 54 5.13 9.91 -1.61
CA VAL A 54 6.13 10.40 -0.67
C VAL A 54 6.45 9.29 0.33
N ASP A 55 7.72 9.17 0.71
CA ASP A 55 8.20 8.15 1.65
C ASP A 55 8.84 8.83 2.88
N PHE A 56 8.44 8.39 4.08
CA PHE A 56 8.98 8.85 5.36
C PHE A 56 9.75 7.74 6.07
N GLY A 57 10.75 8.11 6.85
CA GLY A 57 11.57 7.18 7.62
C GLY A 57 12.69 6.56 6.79
N VAL A 58 12.91 5.24 6.89
CA VAL A 58 13.99 4.57 6.14
C VAL A 58 13.77 4.70 4.65
N ALA A 59 14.84 5.07 3.91
CA ALA A 59 14.78 5.25 2.47
C ALA A 59 14.32 3.99 1.74
N TYR A 60 13.38 4.16 0.82
CA TYR A 60 12.83 3.07 0.01
C TYR A 60 13.45 3.09 -1.39
N ALA A 61 13.98 1.97 -1.85
CA ALA A 61 14.48 1.84 -3.20
C ALA A 61 13.42 1.17 -4.10
N TYR A 62 12.83 1.94 -5.01
CA TYR A 62 11.95 1.42 -6.05
C TYR A 62 12.63 1.52 -7.42
N ASN A 63 12.64 0.42 -8.19
CA ASN A 63 13.21 0.36 -9.55
C ASN A 63 14.63 0.93 -9.70
N LYS A 64 15.55 0.60 -8.78
CA LYS A 64 16.96 1.08 -8.74
C LYS A 64 17.12 2.59 -8.44
N THR A 65 16.05 3.30 -8.16
CA THR A 65 16.10 4.70 -7.73
C THR A 65 15.86 4.73 -6.22
N ALA A 66 16.90 5.03 -5.45
CA ALA A 66 16.76 5.31 -4.02
C ALA A 66 16.07 6.68 -3.90
N LYS A 67 14.87 6.71 -3.31
CA LYS A 67 14.27 7.97 -2.89
C LYS A 67 14.88 8.33 -1.53
N PRO A 68 15.40 9.56 -1.36
CA PRO A 68 15.88 9.98 -0.04
C PRO A 68 14.71 9.94 0.94
N SER A 69 14.99 9.53 2.18
CA SER A 69 14.00 9.65 3.24
C SER A 69 13.71 11.13 3.49
N VAL A 70 12.43 11.45 3.62
CA VAL A 70 11.97 12.79 4.03
C VAL A 70 11.72 12.75 5.54
N GLU A 71 11.91 13.87 6.21
CA GLU A 71 11.54 14.01 7.61
C GLU A 71 10.05 13.67 7.80
N TRP A 72 9.73 12.99 8.90
CA TRP A 72 8.37 12.56 9.17
C TRP A 72 7.39 13.73 9.21
N HIS A 73 6.40 13.70 8.32
CA HIS A 73 5.26 14.63 8.40
C HIS A 73 4.51 14.42 9.72
N PRO A 74 4.07 15.48 10.43
CA PRO A 74 3.43 15.37 11.75
C PRO A 74 2.27 14.36 11.77
N LEU A 75 1.41 14.33 10.74
CA LEU A 75 0.34 13.35 10.65
C LEU A 75 0.88 11.90 10.54
N ALA A 76 1.84 11.66 9.66
CA ALA A 76 2.40 10.31 9.49
C ALA A 76 3.09 9.83 10.78
N LEU A 77 3.80 10.72 11.48
CA LEU A 77 4.41 10.42 12.78
C LEU A 77 3.35 10.12 13.85
N HIS A 78 2.27 10.89 13.90
CA HIS A 78 1.18 10.67 14.84
C HIS A 78 0.52 9.30 14.62
N ILE A 79 0.16 8.96 13.37
CA ILE A 79 -0.43 7.67 13.02
C ILE A 79 0.54 6.52 13.34
N LYS A 80 1.83 6.68 13.00
CA LYS A 80 2.88 5.72 13.36
C LYS A 80 2.85 5.41 14.87
N GLN A 81 2.86 6.43 15.73
CA GLN A 81 2.86 6.27 17.18
C GLN A 81 1.60 5.60 17.70
N LEU A 82 0.43 5.89 17.09
CA LEU A 82 -0.84 5.19 17.41
C LEU A 82 -0.73 3.70 17.08
N LEU A 83 -0.27 3.37 15.89
CA LEU A 83 -0.11 1.98 15.45
C LEU A 83 0.91 1.22 16.31
N GLU A 84 2.03 1.85 16.66
CA GLU A 84 3.04 1.25 17.55
C GLU A 84 2.50 0.93 18.93
N ARG A 85 1.68 1.82 19.51
CA ARG A 85 1.00 1.56 20.80
C ARG A 85 -0.01 0.41 20.71
N GLN A 86 -0.74 0.31 19.60
CA GLN A 86 -1.78 -0.71 19.42
C GLN A 86 -1.21 -2.08 19.09
N THR A 87 -0.14 -2.13 18.32
CA THR A 87 0.43 -3.40 17.83
C THR A 87 1.61 -3.90 18.65
N GLY A 88 2.25 -3.02 19.44
CA GLY A 88 3.53 -3.30 20.10
C GLY A 88 4.71 -3.47 19.12
N ARG A 89 4.58 -2.98 17.88
CA ARG A 89 5.52 -3.21 16.77
C ARG A 89 6.11 -1.90 16.29
N PRO A 90 7.44 -1.81 16.07
CA PRO A 90 8.07 -0.59 15.57
C PRO A 90 7.87 -0.44 14.06
N PHE A 91 7.40 0.71 13.62
CA PHE A 91 7.32 1.05 12.20
C PHE A 91 8.41 2.06 11.85
N VAL A 92 9.30 1.71 10.94
CA VAL A 92 10.46 2.54 10.57
C VAL A 92 10.31 3.21 9.21
N GLN A 93 9.26 2.87 8.47
CA GLN A 93 8.97 3.41 7.14
C GLN A 93 7.48 3.66 6.97
N CYS A 94 7.13 4.73 6.25
CA CYS A 94 5.77 4.96 5.76
C CYS A 94 5.84 5.36 4.28
N ALA A 95 5.33 4.51 3.40
CA ALA A 95 5.13 4.85 1.99
C ALA A 95 3.70 5.37 1.79
N CYS A 96 3.58 6.62 1.33
CA CYS A 96 2.31 7.26 1.05
C CYS A 96 2.06 7.29 -0.45
N ASN A 97 0.86 6.89 -0.86
CA ASN A 97 0.42 6.94 -2.25
C ASN A 97 -0.82 7.79 -2.37
N TRP A 98 -0.79 8.78 -3.24
CA TRP A 98 -1.94 9.60 -3.61
C TRP A 98 -2.46 9.20 -4.98
N TYR A 99 -3.61 8.58 -5.02
CA TYR A 99 -4.36 8.25 -6.23
C TYR A 99 -5.25 9.43 -6.55
N VAL A 100 -4.72 10.36 -7.37
CA VAL A 100 -5.35 11.66 -7.66
C VAL A 100 -6.61 11.55 -8.52
N SER A 101 -6.82 10.41 -9.14
CA SER A 101 -7.96 10.15 -10.02
C SER A 101 -8.43 8.68 -9.94
N PRO A 102 -9.63 8.36 -10.44
CA PRO A 102 -10.10 6.99 -10.57
C PRO A 102 -9.19 6.09 -11.43
N THR A 103 -8.44 6.69 -12.36
CA THR A 103 -7.52 5.97 -13.26
C THR A 103 -6.12 5.79 -12.68
N ALA A 104 -5.77 6.53 -11.63
CA ALA A 104 -4.55 6.29 -10.87
C ALA A 104 -4.60 4.90 -10.21
N TYR A 105 -3.53 4.10 -10.35
CA TYR A 105 -3.51 2.70 -9.94
C TYR A 105 -2.11 2.25 -9.52
N ILE A 106 -2.05 1.08 -8.89
CA ILE A 106 -0.83 0.29 -8.75
C ILE A 106 -1.15 -1.16 -9.12
N GLY A 107 -0.41 -1.71 -10.08
CA GLY A 107 -0.57 -3.10 -10.52
C GLY A 107 -0.15 -4.11 -9.45
N ALA A 108 -0.40 -5.40 -9.71
CA ALA A 108 -0.12 -6.46 -8.75
C ALA A 108 1.37 -6.58 -8.41
N HIS A 109 1.69 -6.43 -7.15
CA HIS A 109 3.05 -6.47 -6.61
C HIS A 109 3.08 -7.07 -5.21
N CYS A 110 4.27 -7.38 -4.74
CA CYS A 110 4.60 -7.56 -3.33
C CYS A 110 5.41 -6.34 -2.89
N ASP A 111 5.28 -5.96 -1.63
CA ASP A 111 6.15 -4.95 -1.05
C ASP A 111 7.59 -5.46 -1.01
N LYS A 112 8.52 -4.61 -1.44
CA LYS A 112 9.92 -5.00 -1.60
C LYS A 112 10.68 -4.97 -0.29
N ASN A 113 11.76 -5.73 -0.27
CA ASN A 113 12.76 -5.63 0.78
C ASN A 113 13.35 -4.22 0.82
N THR A 114 13.69 -3.77 2.01
CA THR A 114 14.35 -2.47 2.27
C THR A 114 15.72 -2.74 2.88
N PRO A 115 16.77 -1.99 2.49
CA PRO A 115 18.06 -2.07 3.15
C PRO A 115 17.97 -1.54 4.59
N ILE A 116 18.03 -2.43 5.56
CA ILE A 116 18.09 -2.10 6.98
C ILE A 116 19.51 -2.43 7.44
N ASN A 117 20.26 -1.42 7.87
CA ASN A 117 21.69 -1.57 8.23
C ASN A 117 22.53 -2.29 7.14
N GLY A 118 22.23 -2.01 5.86
CA GLY A 118 22.90 -2.62 4.71
C GLY A 118 22.41 -4.02 4.34
N VAL A 119 21.48 -4.60 5.08
CA VAL A 119 20.92 -5.92 4.81
C VAL A 119 19.56 -5.78 4.11
N SER A 120 19.36 -6.48 2.98
CA SER A 120 18.07 -6.51 2.27
C SER A 120 17.02 -7.26 3.10
N THR A 121 16.19 -6.52 3.82
CA THR A 121 15.25 -7.04 4.81
C THR A 121 13.81 -7.00 4.27
N PRO A 122 13.07 -8.11 4.27
CA PRO A 122 11.66 -8.12 3.91
C PRO A 122 10.82 -7.46 5.00
N PRO A 123 9.69 -6.82 4.65
CA PRO A 123 8.74 -6.35 5.64
C PRO A 123 8.13 -7.53 6.39
N ASN A 124 8.06 -7.43 7.73
CA ASN A 124 7.50 -8.44 8.59
C ASN A 124 6.02 -8.19 8.92
N LEU A 125 5.65 -6.92 9.06
CA LEU A 125 4.27 -6.46 9.20
C LEU A 125 4.07 -5.22 8.33
N ILE A 126 2.95 -5.18 7.62
CA ILE A 126 2.53 -4.07 6.77
C ILE A 126 1.16 -3.62 7.26
N VAL A 127 1.01 -2.30 7.50
CA VAL A 127 -0.24 -1.68 7.94
C VAL A 127 -0.56 -0.53 7.02
N SER A 128 -1.70 -0.56 6.35
CA SER A 128 -2.11 0.48 5.41
C SER A 128 -3.41 1.16 5.85
N LEU A 129 -3.35 2.45 6.13
CA LEU A 129 -4.50 3.33 6.36
C LEU A 129 -5.00 3.88 5.03
N SER A 130 -6.30 3.83 4.80
CA SER A 130 -6.97 4.39 3.63
C SER A 130 -7.75 5.66 3.97
N LEU A 131 -7.57 6.71 3.18
CA LEU A 131 -8.25 8.00 3.34
C LEU A 131 -8.84 8.46 2.00
N GLY A 132 -9.97 9.17 2.02
CA GLY A 132 -10.62 9.70 0.83
C GLY A 132 -11.53 8.69 0.14
N ALA A 133 -11.51 8.58 -1.18
CA ALA A 133 -12.40 7.69 -1.92
C ALA A 133 -12.21 6.21 -1.57
N THR A 134 -13.30 5.46 -1.47
CA THR A 134 -13.24 4.00 -1.40
C THR A 134 -12.63 3.44 -2.68
N ARG A 135 -11.63 2.58 -2.55
CA ARG A 135 -11.00 1.85 -3.66
C ARG A 135 -10.90 0.37 -3.33
N LYS A 136 -10.94 -0.44 -4.34
CA LYS A 136 -10.77 -1.89 -4.19
C LYS A 136 -9.29 -2.26 -4.08
N MET A 137 -8.95 -3.08 -3.07
CA MET A 137 -7.70 -3.82 -3.03
C MET A 137 -7.98 -5.23 -3.53
N VAL A 138 -7.20 -5.66 -4.50
CA VAL A 138 -7.29 -7.01 -5.06
C VAL A 138 -6.06 -7.80 -4.65
N LEU A 139 -6.27 -8.92 -3.98
CA LEU A 139 -5.21 -9.84 -3.61
C LEU A 139 -5.35 -11.11 -4.46
N ARG A 140 -4.24 -11.63 -4.97
CA ARG A 140 -4.19 -12.92 -5.67
C ARG A 140 -2.99 -13.76 -5.24
N PRO A 141 -3.12 -15.10 -5.16
CA PRO A 141 -2.00 -15.96 -4.81
C PRO A 141 -0.92 -15.92 -5.91
N ILE A 142 0.34 -16.07 -5.50
CA ILE A 142 1.46 -16.31 -6.41
C ILE A 142 1.48 -17.81 -6.70
N ARG A 143 1.26 -18.19 -7.95
CA ARG A 143 1.32 -19.58 -8.38
C ARG A 143 2.74 -19.95 -8.83
N PRO A 144 3.18 -21.20 -8.66
CA PRO A 144 4.48 -21.67 -9.15
C PRO A 144 4.71 -21.30 -10.62
N GLY A 145 5.87 -20.75 -10.93
CA GLY A 145 6.22 -20.26 -12.28
C GLY A 145 5.62 -18.90 -12.65
N GLN A 146 4.96 -18.22 -11.72
CA GLN A 146 4.39 -16.88 -11.92
C GLN A 146 5.03 -15.80 -11.05
N GLU A 147 6.09 -16.11 -10.33
CA GLU A 147 6.76 -15.22 -9.37
C GLU A 147 7.18 -13.89 -9.99
N GLY A 148 7.70 -13.91 -11.22
CA GLY A 148 8.13 -12.73 -11.97
C GLY A 148 7.08 -12.11 -12.89
N ARG A 149 5.89 -12.69 -13.01
CA ARG A 149 4.88 -12.18 -13.96
C ARG A 149 4.21 -10.90 -13.46
N GLY A 150 4.57 -9.86 -14.10
CA GLY A 150 3.86 -8.65 -14.49
C GLY A 150 3.26 -7.79 -13.37
N ALA A 151 3.97 -6.70 -13.08
CA ALA A 151 3.39 -5.55 -12.37
C ALA A 151 2.12 -4.96 -13.05
N ASN A 152 1.83 -5.34 -14.28
CA ASN A 152 0.67 -4.86 -15.05
C ASN A 152 -0.55 -5.80 -14.96
N SER A 153 -0.44 -6.96 -14.32
CA SER A 153 -1.62 -7.78 -14.04
C SER A 153 -2.46 -7.11 -12.96
N LEU A 154 -3.78 -7.23 -13.06
CA LEU A 154 -4.74 -6.55 -12.18
C LEU A 154 -4.68 -5.00 -12.29
N ALA A 155 -4.36 -4.47 -13.46
CA ALA A 155 -4.40 -3.03 -13.70
C ALA A 155 -5.82 -2.47 -13.74
N THR A 156 -6.81 -3.31 -14.06
CA THR A 156 -8.23 -2.95 -14.13
C THR A 156 -9.10 -3.88 -13.29
N MET A 157 -10.31 -3.45 -12.92
CA MET A 157 -11.29 -4.30 -12.25
C MET A 157 -11.76 -5.46 -13.13
N ALA A 158 -11.74 -5.31 -14.46
CA ALA A 158 -12.03 -6.40 -15.38
C ALA A 158 -10.99 -7.52 -15.29
N ASP A 159 -9.71 -7.19 -15.08
CA ASP A 159 -8.65 -8.17 -14.85
C ASP A 159 -8.84 -8.88 -13.51
N ALA A 160 -9.17 -8.11 -12.46
CA ALA A 160 -9.44 -8.66 -11.13
C ALA A 160 -10.58 -9.67 -11.11
N ASN A 161 -11.68 -9.37 -11.80
CA ASN A 161 -12.86 -10.23 -11.85
C ASN A 161 -12.64 -11.55 -12.65
N ARG A 162 -11.55 -11.65 -13.42
CA ARG A 162 -11.16 -12.89 -14.12
C ARG A 162 -10.30 -13.83 -13.26
N GLU A 163 -9.76 -13.33 -12.17
CA GLU A 163 -8.94 -14.12 -11.26
C GLU A 163 -9.81 -14.92 -10.29
N LYS A 164 -9.90 -16.23 -10.48
CA LYS A 164 -10.81 -17.12 -9.71
C LYS A 164 -10.56 -17.14 -8.21
N ASP A 165 -9.28 -16.94 -7.79
CA ASP A 165 -8.85 -17.03 -6.40
C ASP A 165 -8.55 -15.65 -5.83
N ALA A 166 -9.00 -14.57 -6.49
CA ALA A 166 -8.78 -13.22 -6.01
C ALA A 166 -9.71 -12.90 -4.84
N ILE A 167 -9.16 -12.20 -3.86
CA ILE A 167 -9.92 -11.57 -2.78
C ILE A 167 -9.99 -10.08 -3.07
N ILE A 168 -11.19 -9.53 -2.97
CA ILE A 168 -11.44 -8.11 -3.20
C ILE A 168 -11.93 -7.50 -1.90
N LEU A 169 -11.23 -6.48 -1.41
CA LEU A 169 -11.58 -5.70 -0.23
C LEU A 169 -11.91 -4.27 -0.65
N ASP A 170 -13.01 -3.74 -0.15
CA ASP A 170 -13.33 -2.32 -0.26
C ASP A 170 -12.58 -1.56 0.83
N LEU A 171 -11.61 -0.73 0.41
CA LEU A 171 -10.82 0.11 1.31
C LEU A 171 -11.57 1.41 1.55
N GLU A 172 -12.43 1.41 2.54
CA GLU A 172 -13.24 2.56 2.93
C GLU A 172 -12.39 3.65 3.60
N PRO A 173 -12.86 4.94 3.61
CA PRO A 173 -12.20 6.00 4.36
C PRO A 173 -12.05 5.65 5.84
N GLY A 174 -10.84 5.77 6.37
CA GLY A 174 -10.52 5.45 7.77
C GLY A 174 -10.30 3.98 8.05
N SER A 175 -10.34 3.11 7.03
CA SER A 175 -10.06 1.68 7.21
C SER A 175 -8.57 1.37 7.30
N LEU A 176 -8.22 0.32 8.07
CA LEU A 176 -6.90 -0.30 8.09
C LEU A 176 -6.92 -1.68 7.46
N VAL A 177 -5.87 -1.98 6.71
CA VAL A 177 -5.48 -3.34 6.33
C VAL A 177 -4.14 -3.65 6.96
N LEU A 178 -4.05 -4.77 7.66
CA LEU A 178 -2.80 -5.31 8.20
C LEU A 178 -2.54 -6.66 7.54
N PHE A 179 -1.33 -6.91 7.09
CA PHE A 179 -0.92 -8.23 6.61
C PHE A 179 0.54 -8.52 6.96
N ASP A 180 0.80 -9.79 7.22
CA ASP A 180 2.12 -10.27 7.63
C ASP A 180 3.08 -10.44 6.44
N GLY A 181 4.35 -10.68 6.74
CA GLY A 181 5.39 -10.90 5.73
C GLY A 181 5.17 -12.17 4.93
N VAL A 182 4.51 -13.20 5.50
CA VAL A 182 4.18 -14.45 4.80
C VAL A 182 3.18 -14.15 3.68
N LEU A 183 2.11 -13.39 3.98
CA LEU A 183 1.15 -12.98 2.97
C LEU A 183 1.80 -12.14 1.88
N ASN A 184 2.67 -11.19 2.26
CA ASN A 184 3.40 -10.38 1.28
C ASN A 184 4.29 -11.20 0.34
N HIS A 185 4.79 -12.35 0.78
CA HIS A 185 5.61 -13.25 -0.05
C HIS A 185 4.79 -14.19 -0.93
N THR A 186 3.60 -14.58 -0.49
CA THR A 186 2.79 -15.61 -1.14
C THR A 186 1.63 -15.05 -1.96
N TRP A 187 1.28 -13.78 -1.76
CA TRP A 187 0.19 -13.09 -2.47
C TRP A 187 0.66 -11.76 -3.03
N LYS A 188 0.19 -11.41 -4.22
CA LYS A 188 0.32 -10.06 -4.78
C LYS A 188 -0.93 -9.27 -4.45
N HIS A 189 -0.75 -7.95 -4.25
CA HIS A 189 -1.85 -7.02 -4.05
C HIS A 189 -1.79 -5.88 -5.08
N ALA A 190 -2.95 -5.33 -5.41
CA ALA A 190 -3.13 -4.24 -6.37
C ALA A 190 -4.21 -3.27 -5.92
N ILE A 191 -4.11 -2.02 -6.37
CA ILE A 191 -5.24 -1.08 -6.42
C ILE A 191 -5.52 -0.83 -7.90
N PRO A 192 -6.49 -1.53 -8.52
CA PRO A 192 -6.80 -1.37 -9.94
C PRO A 192 -7.37 0.00 -10.27
N LYS A 193 -7.38 0.37 -11.56
CA LYS A 193 -8.20 1.47 -12.07
C LYS A 193 -9.66 1.16 -11.77
N ASP A 194 -10.38 2.14 -11.27
CA ASP A 194 -11.79 2.00 -10.92
C ASP A 194 -12.55 3.24 -11.35
N SER A 195 -13.17 3.18 -12.53
CA SER A 195 -13.94 4.30 -13.09
C SER A 195 -15.19 4.65 -12.27
N THR A 196 -15.58 3.82 -11.33
CA THR A 196 -16.73 4.06 -10.45
C THR A 196 -16.36 4.82 -9.18
N ALA A 197 -15.06 4.90 -8.85
CA ALA A 197 -14.59 5.64 -7.69
C ALA A 197 -14.83 7.14 -7.86
N VAL A 198 -15.31 7.79 -6.81
CA VAL A 198 -15.56 9.23 -6.80
C VAL A 198 -14.55 9.91 -5.86
N GLY A 199 -13.71 10.76 -6.44
CA GLY A 199 -12.70 11.50 -5.69
C GLY A 199 -11.32 10.83 -5.69
N ASP A 200 -10.42 11.44 -4.93
CA ASP A 200 -9.04 10.98 -4.76
C ASP A 200 -8.89 10.14 -3.48
N ARG A 201 -7.85 9.31 -3.43
CA ARG A 201 -7.52 8.46 -2.29
C ARG A 201 -6.06 8.64 -1.90
N ILE A 202 -5.79 8.71 -0.60
CA ILE A 202 -4.43 8.62 -0.06
C ILE A 202 -4.34 7.37 0.80
N SER A 203 -3.25 6.60 0.63
CA SER A 203 -2.87 5.54 1.57
C SER A 203 -1.57 5.87 2.28
N LEU A 204 -1.52 5.59 3.58
CA LEU A 204 -0.33 5.63 4.40
C LEU A 204 0.02 4.18 4.78
N THR A 205 1.12 3.65 4.24
CA THR A 205 1.51 2.25 4.40
C THR A 205 2.76 2.16 5.25
N PHE A 206 2.59 1.73 6.48
CA PHE A 206 3.64 1.57 7.49
C PHE A 206 4.23 0.17 7.43
N ARG A 207 5.55 0.06 7.60
CA ARG A 207 6.26 -1.21 7.54
C ARG A 207 7.19 -1.39 8.74
N GLU A 208 7.11 -2.59 9.32
CA GLU A 208 8.07 -3.13 10.26
C GLU A 208 9.04 -4.03 9.50
N PHE A 209 10.31 -3.94 9.83
CA PHE A 209 11.37 -4.84 9.36
C PHE A 209 12.06 -5.46 10.57
N LYS A 210 12.41 -6.75 10.50
CA LYS A 210 13.12 -7.48 11.54
C LYS A 210 14.44 -8.00 11.04
#